data_8b6f141e67fc2b2aa456dd3415c75cf7
#
_entry.id   8b6f141e67fc2b2aa456dd3415c75cf7
#
_cell.length_a   1.000
_cell.length_b   1.000
_cell.length_c   1.000
_cell.angle_alpha   90.00
_cell.angle_beta   90.00
_cell.angle_gamma   90.00
#
_symmetry.space_group_name_H-M   'P 1'
#
loop_
_entity.id
_entity.type
_entity.pdbx_description
1 polymer ?
#
loop_
_entity_poly.entity_id
_entity_poly.type
_entity_poly.pdbx_seq_one_letter_code
_entity_poly.pdbx_strand_id
1 'polypeptide(L)'
;NNTTFVHGAYNGSQNFNRYTDIDGFDKYYGKDQYKGPESFDGRWGIFDEEFLQFTAKELNSFKQPFFSTIFTISSHAPYIIPEKYKNKFPKGTTEIQESIAYADFAVKKFFDAAKKMPWYSNTIFVITADHTSSSAEEPQYKNNVGKFRIPIMFFAPGDESMVGVDSKNFQQIDILPSLIDILGLDEKLITFGKSYKSKYDFVVNYLDNIY
;
A
#
# COMPACT_ATOMS: atom_id res chain seq x y z
N ASN A 1 14.71 8.26 14.38
CA ASN A 1 13.55 7.98 13.51
C ASN A 1 13.16 6.51 13.68
N ASN A 2 11.90 6.17 13.47
CA ASN A 2 11.45 4.78 13.46
C ASN A 2 11.00 4.43 12.03
N THR A 3 11.68 3.51 11.41
CA THR A 3 11.33 2.98 10.09
C THR A 3 10.85 1.56 10.21
N THR A 4 9.71 1.24 9.59
CA THR A 4 9.05 -0.06 9.80
C THR A 4 8.44 -0.58 8.51
N PHE A 5 8.67 -1.85 8.24
CA PHE A 5 7.94 -2.59 7.20
C PHE A 5 6.96 -3.57 7.85
N VAL A 6 5.72 -3.58 7.37
CA VAL A 6 4.61 -4.30 7.97
C VAL A 6 3.95 -5.19 6.90
N HIS A 7 3.94 -6.50 7.10
CA HIS A 7 3.42 -7.46 6.15
C HIS A 7 2.82 -8.67 6.86
N GLY A 8 1.51 -8.88 6.81
CA GLY A 8 0.78 -9.90 7.57
C GLY A 8 1.11 -11.36 7.25
N ALA A 9 1.98 -11.62 6.27
CA ALA A 9 2.41 -12.96 5.89
C ALA A 9 3.47 -13.54 6.83
N TYR A 10 3.82 -14.83 6.61
CA TYR A 10 4.93 -15.45 7.32
C TYR A 10 6.21 -14.64 7.17
N ASN A 11 6.98 -14.54 8.25
CA ASN A 11 8.29 -13.93 8.21
C ASN A 11 9.17 -14.66 7.19
N GLY A 12 9.86 -13.91 6.33
CA GLY A 12 10.62 -14.45 5.23
C GLY A 12 9.84 -14.64 3.91
N SER A 13 8.50 -14.49 3.92
CA SER A 13 7.72 -14.47 2.67
C SER A 13 8.26 -13.41 1.71
N GLN A 14 8.43 -13.80 0.45
CA GLN A 14 8.95 -12.94 -0.62
C GLN A 14 10.31 -12.26 -0.28
N ASN A 15 10.99 -12.76 0.76
CA ASN A 15 12.27 -12.22 1.23
C ASN A 15 12.21 -10.78 1.77
N PHE A 16 11.03 -10.29 2.12
CA PHE A 16 10.85 -8.90 2.58
C PHE A 16 11.63 -8.58 3.86
N ASN A 17 11.74 -9.52 4.79
CA ASN A 17 12.54 -9.32 6.00
C ASN A 17 14.03 -9.03 5.66
N ARG A 18 14.61 -9.74 4.70
CA ARG A 18 15.99 -9.50 4.27
C ARG A 18 16.14 -8.20 3.48
N TYR A 19 15.14 -7.90 2.63
CA TYR A 19 15.09 -6.64 1.91
C TYR A 19 15.10 -5.44 2.89
N THR A 20 14.24 -5.48 3.91
CA THR A 20 14.15 -4.41 4.90
C THR A 20 15.41 -4.26 5.75
N ASP A 21 16.09 -5.36 6.07
CA ASP A 21 17.40 -5.29 6.75
C ASP A 21 18.45 -4.59 5.89
N ILE A 22 18.49 -4.88 4.57
CA ILE A 22 19.45 -4.26 3.63
C ILE A 22 19.12 -2.77 3.43
N ASP A 23 17.85 -2.41 3.33
CA ASP A 23 17.40 -1.03 3.13
C ASP A 23 17.42 -0.19 4.42
N GLY A 24 17.82 -0.78 5.54
CA GLY A 24 18.01 -0.07 6.79
C GLY A 24 16.73 0.27 7.55
N PHE A 25 15.67 -0.51 7.37
CA PHE A 25 14.50 -0.40 8.25
C PHE A 25 14.86 -0.84 9.67
N ASP A 26 14.38 -0.11 10.66
CA ASP A 26 14.62 -0.45 12.07
C ASP A 26 13.87 -1.71 12.50
N LYS A 27 12.70 -1.98 11.90
CA LYS A 27 11.84 -3.10 12.30
C LYS A 27 11.07 -3.68 11.11
N TYR A 28 10.88 -5.00 11.18
CA TYR A 28 9.95 -5.74 10.36
C TYR A 28 8.85 -6.36 11.25
N TYR A 29 7.59 -6.18 10.85
CA TYR A 29 6.44 -6.81 11.50
C TYR A 29 5.76 -7.77 10.51
N GLY A 30 5.95 -9.05 10.73
CA GLY A 30 5.29 -10.13 10.02
C GLY A 30 4.26 -10.85 10.89
N LYS A 31 3.84 -12.03 10.45
CA LYS A 31 2.91 -12.90 11.19
C LYS A 31 3.42 -13.23 12.60
N ASP A 32 4.73 -13.42 12.78
CA ASP A 32 5.32 -13.78 14.09
C ASP A 32 5.20 -12.65 15.12
N GLN A 33 5.13 -11.39 14.69
CA GLN A 33 4.95 -10.23 15.55
C GLN A 33 3.48 -9.96 15.86
N TYR A 34 2.56 -10.52 15.08
CA TYR A 34 1.13 -10.33 15.30
C TYR A 34 0.67 -10.92 16.63
N LYS A 35 0.00 -10.13 17.45
CA LYS A 35 -0.50 -10.49 18.79
C LYS A 35 -2.02 -10.33 18.89
N GLY A 36 -2.71 -10.29 17.77
CA GLY A 36 -4.16 -10.19 17.71
C GLY A 36 -4.88 -11.55 17.78
N PRO A 37 -6.20 -11.55 17.61
CA PRO A 37 -7.00 -12.76 17.52
C PRO A 37 -6.56 -13.66 16.37
N GLU A 38 -6.84 -14.97 16.48
CA GLU A 38 -6.60 -15.92 15.38
C GLU A 38 -7.33 -15.44 14.11
N SER A 39 -6.59 -15.21 13.06
CA SER A 39 -7.10 -14.64 11.82
C SER A 39 -6.22 -15.00 10.61
N PHE A 40 -5.89 -16.27 10.49
CA PHE A 40 -5.05 -16.77 9.40
C PHE A 40 -5.91 -17.22 8.22
N ASP A 41 -5.55 -16.80 7.00
CA ASP A 41 -6.28 -17.14 5.76
C ASP A 41 -6.05 -18.58 5.27
N GLY A 42 -5.22 -19.34 5.95
CA GLY A 42 -4.87 -20.72 5.62
C GLY A 42 -3.73 -20.84 4.60
N ARG A 43 -3.23 -19.76 4.04
CA ARG A 43 -2.22 -19.78 2.98
C ARG A 43 -1.12 -18.73 3.13
N TRP A 44 -1.49 -17.45 3.09
CA TRP A 44 -0.53 -16.35 3.05
C TRP A 44 -0.22 -15.78 4.43
N GLY A 45 -1.25 -15.44 5.19
CA GLY A 45 -1.03 -14.77 6.45
C GLY A 45 -2.31 -14.32 7.17
N ILE A 46 -2.17 -13.27 7.95
CA ILE A 46 -3.26 -12.68 8.72
C ILE A 46 -4.13 -11.85 7.79
N PHE A 47 -5.44 -12.01 7.86
CA PHE A 47 -6.40 -11.20 7.12
C PHE A 47 -6.20 -9.70 7.35
N ASP A 48 -6.35 -8.91 6.29
CA ASP A 48 -6.01 -7.47 6.29
C ASP A 48 -6.75 -6.67 7.36
N GLU A 49 -8.04 -6.96 7.66
CA GLU A 49 -8.76 -6.23 8.72
C GLU A 49 -8.02 -6.30 10.05
N GLU A 50 -7.77 -7.50 10.53
CA GLU A 50 -7.15 -7.73 11.83
C GLU A 50 -5.71 -7.26 11.85
N PHE A 51 -4.98 -7.47 10.76
CA PHE A 51 -3.59 -7.05 10.68
C PHE A 51 -3.43 -5.52 10.60
N LEU A 52 -4.31 -4.83 9.90
CA LEU A 52 -4.32 -3.37 9.85
C LEU A 52 -4.76 -2.75 11.19
N GLN A 53 -5.67 -3.40 11.94
CA GLN A 53 -6.00 -2.96 13.31
C GLN A 53 -4.81 -3.13 14.26
N PHE A 54 -4.09 -4.25 14.15
CA PHE A 54 -2.83 -4.45 14.87
C PHE A 54 -1.81 -3.38 14.49
N THR A 55 -1.62 -3.13 13.21
CA THR A 55 -0.70 -2.11 12.68
C THR A 55 -1.01 -0.72 13.23
N ALA A 56 -2.28 -0.30 13.23
CA ALA A 56 -2.66 1.01 13.77
C ALA A 56 -2.28 1.16 15.26
N LYS A 57 -2.38 0.09 16.04
CA LYS A 57 -1.97 0.08 17.47
C LYS A 57 -0.45 0.14 17.60
N GLU A 58 0.28 -0.62 16.79
CA GLU A 58 1.75 -0.61 16.81
C GLU A 58 2.29 0.78 16.45
N LEU A 59 1.76 1.41 15.38
CA LEU A 59 2.13 2.78 14.99
C LEU A 59 1.91 3.78 16.14
N ASN A 60 0.89 3.58 16.97
CA ASN A 60 0.64 4.44 18.13
C ASN A 60 1.70 4.32 19.25
N SER A 61 2.46 3.22 19.25
CA SER A 61 3.57 3.02 20.17
C SER A 61 4.89 3.64 19.68
N PHE A 62 4.95 4.10 18.43
CA PHE A 62 6.18 4.59 17.84
C PHE A 62 6.49 6.03 18.26
N LYS A 63 7.76 6.27 18.48
CA LYS A 63 8.25 7.65 18.64
C LYS A 63 8.19 8.35 17.29
N GLN A 64 7.60 9.54 17.27
CA GLN A 64 7.55 10.39 16.07
C GLN A 64 8.88 11.14 15.86
N PRO A 65 9.25 11.46 14.62
CA PRO A 65 8.59 11.01 13.38
C PRO A 65 8.85 9.53 13.08
N PHE A 66 7.94 8.89 12.36
CA PHE A 66 8.11 7.52 11.87
C PHE A 66 7.80 7.42 10.37
N PHE A 67 8.36 6.39 9.74
CA PHE A 67 8.03 5.97 8.39
C PHE A 67 7.60 4.50 8.41
N SER A 68 6.47 4.17 7.80
CA SER A 68 5.98 2.79 7.77
C SER A 68 5.48 2.41 6.38
N THR A 69 6.00 1.32 5.85
CA THR A 69 5.46 0.67 4.66
C THR A 69 4.57 -0.48 5.09
N ILE A 70 3.33 -0.51 4.62
CA ILE A 70 2.34 -1.54 4.96
C ILE A 70 1.96 -2.25 3.67
N PHE A 71 2.19 -3.57 3.62
CA PHE A 71 1.86 -4.40 2.47
C PHE A 71 0.71 -5.34 2.83
N THR A 72 -0.45 -5.17 2.17
CA THR A 72 -1.66 -5.98 2.37
C THR A 72 -1.62 -7.27 1.55
N ILE A 73 -2.41 -8.27 1.91
CA ILE A 73 -2.35 -9.59 1.29
C ILE A 73 -3.70 -10.17 0.86
N SER A 74 -4.83 -9.68 1.39
CA SER A 74 -6.13 -10.34 1.22
C SER A 74 -6.71 -10.23 -0.20
N SER A 75 -6.20 -9.33 -1.04
CA SER A 75 -6.55 -9.25 -2.46
C SER A 75 -5.70 -10.14 -3.36
N HIS A 76 -4.82 -10.98 -2.80
CA HIS A 76 -4.00 -11.94 -3.55
C HIS A 76 -4.73 -13.29 -3.75
N ALA A 77 -4.45 -13.96 -4.87
CA ALA A 77 -4.98 -15.31 -5.12
C ALA A 77 -4.61 -16.28 -3.97
N PRO A 78 -5.51 -17.13 -3.51
CA PRO A 78 -6.79 -17.56 -4.07
C PRO A 78 -8.01 -16.70 -3.65
N TYR A 79 -7.83 -15.44 -3.30
CA TYR A 79 -8.89 -14.44 -3.02
C TYR A 79 -9.81 -14.82 -1.87
N ILE A 80 -9.25 -15.40 -0.82
CA ILE A 80 -9.99 -15.83 0.38
C ILE A 80 -10.35 -14.59 1.21
N ILE A 81 -11.61 -14.53 1.64
CA ILE A 81 -12.09 -13.56 2.63
C ILE A 81 -12.51 -14.27 3.92
N PRO A 82 -12.51 -13.61 5.09
CA PRO A 82 -12.94 -14.25 6.34
C PRO A 82 -14.36 -14.76 6.25
N GLU A 83 -14.63 -15.96 6.77
CA GLU A 83 -15.97 -16.59 6.72
C GLU A 83 -17.07 -15.71 7.35
N LYS A 84 -16.71 -14.90 8.37
CA LYS A 84 -17.62 -13.89 8.99
C LYS A 84 -18.16 -12.85 8.00
N TYR A 85 -17.51 -12.72 6.84
CA TYR A 85 -17.87 -11.78 5.77
C TYR A 85 -18.42 -12.46 4.51
N LYS A 86 -18.61 -13.76 4.53
CA LYS A 86 -19.19 -14.50 3.41
C LYS A 86 -20.51 -13.86 2.94
N ASN A 87 -20.59 -13.62 1.64
CA ASN A 87 -21.73 -12.97 0.98
C ASN A 87 -22.03 -11.52 1.43
N LYS A 88 -21.10 -10.83 2.08
CA LYS A 88 -21.27 -9.42 2.48
C LYS A 88 -20.75 -8.44 1.45
N PHE A 89 -19.87 -8.87 0.58
CA PHE A 89 -19.28 -8.03 -0.46
C PHE A 89 -19.80 -8.39 -1.86
N PRO A 90 -19.79 -7.44 -2.80
CA PRO A 90 -20.12 -7.73 -4.19
C PRO A 90 -19.14 -8.74 -4.79
N LYS A 91 -19.65 -9.77 -5.44
CA LYS A 91 -18.78 -10.78 -6.07
C LYS A 91 -18.20 -10.32 -7.40
N GLY A 92 -18.92 -9.43 -8.11
CA GLY A 92 -18.51 -8.97 -9.42
C GLY A 92 -18.51 -10.07 -10.48
N THR A 93 -17.72 -9.89 -11.54
CA THR A 93 -17.56 -10.82 -12.67
C THR A 93 -16.32 -11.70 -12.53
N THR A 94 -15.37 -11.34 -11.67
CA THR A 94 -14.13 -12.07 -11.43
C THR A 94 -13.93 -12.35 -9.94
N GLU A 95 -13.20 -13.41 -9.61
CA GLU A 95 -12.98 -13.84 -8.22
C GLU A 95 -12.28 -12.79 -7.36
N ILE A 96 -11.41 -11.97 -7.96
CA ILE A 96 -10.66 -10.94 -7.24
C ILE A 96 -11.56 -9.81 -6.70
N GLN A 97 -12.70 -9.53 -7.34
CA GLN A 97 -13.50 -8.34 -7.01
C GLN A 97 -14.08 -8.40 -5.59
N GLU A 98 -14.52 -9.56 -5.12
CA GLU A 98 -14.99 -9.72 -3.73
C GLU A 98 -13.85 -9.48 -2.73
N SER A 99 -12.64 -9.97 -3.00
CA SER A 99 -11.48 -9.76 -2.13
C SER A 99 -10.96 -8.32 -2.13
N ILE A 100 -11.05 -7.62 -3.26
CA ILE A 100 -10.77 -6.18 -3.33
C ILE A 100 -11.77 -5.39 -2.47
N ALA A 101 -13.06 -5.72 -2.56
CA ALA A 101 -14.07 -5.06 -1.73
C ALA A 101 -13.84 -5.31 -0.24
N TYR A 102 -13.39 -6.50 0.13
CA TYR A 102 -12.95 -6.80 1.50
C TYR A 102 -11.70 -6.01 1.89
N ALA A 103 -10.69 -5.93 1.03
CA ALA A 103 -9.47 -5.16 1.30
C ALA A 103 -9.78 -3.67 1.47
N ASP A 104 -10.64 -3.08 0.63
CA ASP A 104 -11.14 -1.71 0.79
C ASP A 104 -11.84 -1.51 2.14
N PHE A 105 -12.69 -2.45 2.53
CA PHE A 105 -13.31 -2.44 3.85
C PHE A 105 -12.29 -2.49 4.99
N ALA A 106 -11.24 -3.31 4.87
CA ALA A 106 -10.16 -3.41 5.86
C ALA A 106 -9.39 -2.09 5.97
N VAL A 107 -9.08 -1.45 4.84
CA VAL A 107 -8.46 -0.11 4.79
C VAL A 107 -9.38 0.93 5.43
N LYS A 108 -10.69 0.92 5.13
CA LYS A 108 -11.65 1.79 5.81
C LYS A 108 -11.59 1.62 7.33
N LYS A 109 -11.57 0.39 7.83
CA LYS A 109 -11.45 0.10 9.26
C LYS A 109 -10.14 0.60 9.87
N PHE A 110 -9.04 0.50 9.12
CA PHE A 110 -7.77 1.08 9.53
C PHE A 110 -7.89 2.59 9.72
N PHE A 111 -8.47 3.32 8.76
CA PHE A 111 -8.67 4.76 8.88
C PHE A 111 -9.64 5.14 10.00
N ASP A 112 -10.70 4.36 10.23
CA ASP A 112 -11.62 4.58 11.35
C ASP A 112 -10.91 4.46 12.73
N ALA A 113 -9.90 3.60 12.84
CA ALA A 113 -9.04 3.49 14.01
C ALA A 113 -7.99 4.61 14.05
N ALA A 114 -7.29 4.83 12.93
CA ALA A 114 -6.22 5.83 12.80
C ALA A 114 -6.68 7.24 13.13
N LYS A 115 -7.89 7.63 12.73
CA LYS A 115 -8.50 8.94 13.05
C LYS A 115 -8.54 9.27 14.54
N LYS A 116 -8.48 8.26 15.40
CA LYS A 116 -8.49 8.41 16.87
C LYS A 116 -7.08 8.49 17.47
N MET A 117 -6.06 8.31 16.64
CA MET A 117 -4.66 8.27 17.07
C MET A 117 -4.00 9.65 16.96
N PRO A 118 -3.11 10.01 17.89
CA PRO A 118 -2.48 11.33 17.92
C PRO A 118 -1.57 11.64 16.72
N TRP A 119 -1.11 10.62 16.01
CA TRP A 119 -0.26 10.77 14.84
C TRP A 119 -1.03 11.04 13.55
N TYR A 120 -2.34 10.76 13.50
CA TYR A 120 -3.16 10.78 12.28
C TYR A 120 -3.12 12.12 11.55
N SER A 121 -3.37 13.22 12.27
CA SER A 121 -3.44 14.56 11.66
C SER A 121 -2.09 15.11 11.18
N ASN A 122 -1.00 14.46 11.56
CA ASN A 122 0.38 14.83 11.17
C ASN A 122 1.03 13.72 10.33
N THR A 123 0.25 13.03 9.51
CA THR A 123 0.72 11.92 8.69
C THR A 123 0.32 12.12 7.24
N ILE A 124 1.25 11.88 6.33
CA ILE A 124 0.97 11.74 4.89
C ILE A 124 0.81 10.25 4.62
N PHE A 125 -0.33 9.87 4.07
CA PHE A 125 -0.63 8.52 3.62
C PHE A 125 -0.42 8.44 2.11
N VAL A 126 0.33 7.43 1.67
CA VAL A 126 0.43 7.08 0.25
C VAL A 126 -0.20 5.72 0.06
N ILE A 127 -1.17 5.64 -0.82
CA ILE A 127 -1.89 4.40 -1.12
C ILE A 127 -1.70 4.08 -2.60
N THR A 128 -1.22 2.88 -2.89
CA THR A 128 -1.00 2.41 -4.26
C THR A 128 -1.18 0.91 -4.34
N ALA A 129 -1.38 0.38 -5.54
CA ALA A 129 -1.26 -1.06 -5.80
C ALA A 129 0.18 -1.38 -6.23
N ASP A 130 0.59 -2.63 -6.05
CA ASP A 130 1.88 -3.15 -6.53
C ASP A 130 1.89 -3.34 -8.04
N HIS A 131 0.78 -3.86 -8.60
CA HIS A 131 0.57 -4.04 -10.04
C HIS A 131 -0.91 -4.14 -10.40
N THR A 132 -1.21 -4.08 -11.68
CA THR A 132 -2.54 -4.33 -12.24
C THR A 132 -2.89 -5.83 -12.13
N SER A 133 -4.15 -6.16 -11.85
CA SER A 133 -4.60 -7.55 -11.84
C SER A 133 -4.53 -8.19 -13.22
N SER A 134 -4.00 -9.41 -13.30
CA SER A 134 -4.08 -10.24 -14.50
C SER A 134 -5.51 -10.66 -14.87
N SER A 135 -6.44 -10.56 -13.92
CA SER A 135 -7.88 -10.85 -14.10
C SER A 135 -8.69 -9.64 -14.56
N ALA A 136 -8.05 -8.51 -14.88
CA ALA A 136 -8.76 -7.35 -15.42
C ALA A 136 -9.39 -7.67 -16.78
N GLU A 137 -10.70 -7.43 -16.91
CA GLU A 137 -11.47 -7.76 -18.12
C GLU A 137 -11.66 -6.59 -19.08
N GLU A 138 -11.58 -5.36 -18.56
CA GLU A 138 -11.80 -4.16 -19.35
C GLU A 138 -10.67 -3.94 -20.38
N PRO A 139 -11.01 -3.59 -21.64
CA PRO A 139 -10.04 -3.45 -22.73
C PRO A 139 -8.90 -2.48 -22.44
N GLN A 140 -9.16 -1.45 -21.63
CA GLN A 140 -8.15 -0.47 -21.26
C GLN A 140 -6.98 -1.04 -20.44
N TYR A 141 -7.17 -2.19 -19.78
CA TYR A 141 -6.13 -2.88 -19.00
C TYR A 141 -5.47 -4.03 -19.76
N LYS A 142 -5.98 -4.40 -20.96
CA LYS A 142 -5.47 -5.52 -21.74
C LYS A 142 -4.41 -5.16 -22.79
N ASN A 143 -4.08 -3.89 -22.92
CA ASN A 143 -3.05 -3.43 -23.87
C ASN A 143 -1.70 -3.21 -23.18
N ASN A 144 -0.64 -2.95 -23.96
CA ASN A 144 0.72 -2.82 -23.46
C ASN A 144 0.96 -1.63 -22.49
N VAL A 145 0.08 -0.65 -22.47
CA VAL A 145 0.12 0.47 -21.53
C VAL A 145 -0.78 0.20 -20.32
N GLY A 146 -2.01 -0.23 -20.58
CA GLY A 146 -3.03 -0.39 -19.56
C GLY A 146 -2.70 -1.43 -18.50
N LYS A 147 -1.97 -2.49 -18.87
CA LYS A 147 -1.54 -3.52 -17.92
C LYS A 147 -0.56 -3.04 -16.84
N PHE A 148 -0.06 -1.80 -16.96
CA PHE A 148 0.73 -1.15 -15.92
C PHE A 148 -0.04 -0.10 -15.13
N ARG A 149 -1.33 0.12 -15.43
CA ARG A 149 -2.11 1.17 -14.77
C ARG A 149 -2.54 0.74 -13.37
N ILE A 150 -2.10 1.51 -12.39
CA ILE A 150 -2.47 1.37 -10.97
C ILE A 150 -2.89 2.72 -10.40
N PRO A 151 -3.72 2.77 -9.36
CA PRO A 151 -3.97 4.00 -8.63
C PRO A 151 -2.77 4.37 -7.77
N ILE A 152 -2.49 5.67 -7.67
CA ILE A 152 -1.59 6.23 -6.65
C ILE A 152 -2.30 7.43 -6.03
N MET A 153 -2.41 7.46 -4.72
CA MET A 153 -3.09 8.51 -3.98
C MET A 153 -2.21 9.01 -2.83
N PHE A 154 -2.08 10.32 -2.73
CA PHE A 154 -1.50 11.00 -1.56
C PHE A 154 -2.65 11.59 -0.75
N PHE A 155 -2.63 11.39 0.55
CA PHE A 155 -3.64 11.89 1.46
C PHE A 155 -2.99 12.42 2.74
N ALA A 156 -3.23 13.67 3.05
CA ALA A 156 -2.84 14.30 4.31
C ALA A 156 -4.11 14.85 5.00
N PRO A 157 -4.48 14.34 6.18
CA PRO A 157 -5.65 14.84 6.89
C PRO A 157 -5.55 16.33 7.21
N GLY A 158 -6.54 17.11 6.78
CA GLY A 158 -6.58 18.56 7.02
C GLY A 158 -5.78 19.40 6.03
N ASP A 159 -5.14 18.82 5.04
CA ASP A 159 -4.47 19.54 3.96
C ASP A 159 -5.34 19.54 2.69
N GLU A 160 -6.12 20.61 2.51
CA GLU A 160 -7.00 20.77 1.35
C GLU A 160 -6.22 20.99 0.04
N SER A 161 -4.95 21.36 0.11
CA SER A 161 -4.12 21.57 -1.09
C SER A 161 -3.83 20.26 -1.85
N MET A 162 -4.00 19.12 -1.17
CA MET A 162 -3.83 17.78 -1.75
C MET A 162 -5.13 17.19 -2.31
N VAL A 163 -6.24 17.95 -2.29
CA VAL A 163 -7.53 17.48 -2.80
C VAL A 163 -7.63 17.70 -4.30
N GLY A 164 -7.87 16.63 -5.04
CA GLY A 164 -8.08 16.70 -6.48
C GLY A 164 -7.60 15.47 -7.23
N VAL A 165 -7.63 15.57 -8.55
CA VAL A 165 -7.12 14.52 -9.45
C VAL A 165 -6.08 15.16 -10.36
N ASP A 166 -4.87 14.61 -10.35
CA ASP A 166 -3.85 14.97 -11.34
C ASP A 166 -3.91 13.98 -12.51
N SER A 167 -3.97 14.47 -13.73
CA SER A 167 -4.01 13.68 -14.96
C SER A 167 -2.62 13.32 -15.49
N LYS A 168 -1.55 13.81 -14.87
CA LYS A 168 -0.18 13.49 -15.27
C LYS A 168 0.13 12.01 -15.12
N ASN A 169 0.99 11.53 -15.99
CA ASN A 169 1.55 10.20 -15.86
C ASN A 169 2.50 10.14 -14.65
N PHE A 170 2.24 9.21 -13.75
CA PHE A 170 2.95 9.03 -12.50
C PHE A 170 3.30 7.55 -12.29
N GLN A 171 4.48 7.28 -11.75
CA GLN A 171 4.98 5.92 -11.49
C GLN A 171 5.27 5.72 -10.00
N GLN A 172 5.37 4.48 -9.56
CA GLN A 172 5.77 4.18 -8.17
C GLN A 172 7.14 4.76 -7.81
N ILE A 173 8.09 4.81 -8.76
CA ILE A 173 9.40 5.43 -8.55
C ILE A 173 9.34 6.96 -8.34
N ASP A 174 8.21 7.59 -8.68
CA ASP A 174 7.96 9.02 -8.46
C ASP A 174 7.49 9.33 -7.03
N ILE A 175 7.12 8.30 -6.25
CA ILE A 175 6.60 8.46 -4.88
C ILE A 175 7.66 9.10 -3.99
N LEU A 176 8.87 8.55 -3.97
CA LEU A 176 9.93 9.05 -3.08
C LEU A 176 10.31 10.51 -3.36
N PRO A 177 10.67 10.92 -4.59
CA PRO A 177 10.97 12.33 -4.85
C PRO A 177 9.78 13.26 -4.61
N SER A 178 8.54 12.76 -4.78
CA SER A 178 7.35 13.54 -4.45
C SER A 178 7.18 13.74 -2.94
N LEU A 179 7.43 12.72 -2.14
CA LEU A 179 7.39 12.83 -0.67
C LEU A 179 8.45 13.80 -0.14
N ILE A 180 9.66 13.80 -0.70
CA ILE A 180 10.72 14.76 -0.34
C ILE A 180 10.22 16.19 -0.58
N ASP A 181 9.59 16.44 -1.73
CA ASP A 181 9.03 17.76 -2.07
C ASP A 181 7.83 18.15 -1.19
N ILE A 182 6.93 17.20 -0.88
CA ILE A 182 5.75 17.44 -0.02
C ILE A 182 6.21 17.78 1.41
N LEU A 183 7.21 17.05 1.90
CA LEU A 183 7.78 17.25 3.24
C LEU A 183 8.70 18.48 3.33
N GLY A 184 9.04 19.11 2.20
CA GLY A 184 9.96 20.26 2.17
C GLY A 184 11.38 19.93 2.61
N LEU A 185 11.83 18.69 2.36
CA LEU A 185 13.17 18.24 2.74
C LEU A 185 14.19 18.72 1.71
N ASP A 186 15.28 19.33 2.16
CA ASP A 186 16.40 19.77 1.30
C ASP A 186 17.43 18.63 1.18
N GLU A 187 17.01 17.54 0.52
CA GLU A 187 17.83 16.36 0.31
C GLU A 187 18.14 16.15 -1.18
N LYS A 188 19.40 15.89 -1.49
CA LYS A 188 19.82 15.56 -2.84
C LYS A 188 19.70 14.05 -3.06
N LEU A 189 18.76 13.66 -3.89
CA LEU A 189 18.56 12.26 -4.27
C LEU A 189 19.05 11.99 -5.69
N ILE A 190 19.67 10.82 -5.88
CA ILE A 190 19.82 10.21 -7.20
C ILE A 190 18.64 9.24 -7.36
N THR A 191 17.72 9.55 -8.24
CA THR A 191 16.53 8.75 -8.49
C THR A 191 16.19 8.72 -9.98
N PHE A 192 15.60 7.63 -10.45
CA PHE A 192 15.01 7.54 -11.79
C PHE A 192 13.59 8.15 -11.84
N GLY A 193 12.98 8.38 -10.69
CA GLY A 193 11.67 9.03 -10.57
C GLY A 193 11.76 10.55 -10.65
N LYS A 194 10.61 11.17 -10.83
CA LYS A 194 10.41 12.63 -10.83
C LYS A 194 9.40 13.03 -9.77
N SER A 195 9.55 14.22 -9.19
CA SER A 195 8.54 14.76 -8.27
C SER A 195 7.24 15.09 -9.01
N TYR A 196 6.11 15.06 -8.29
CA TYR A 196 4.80 15.50 -8.80
C TYR A 196 4.79 16.94 -9.31
N LYS A 197 5.71 17.79 -8.84
CA LYS A 197 5.90 19.17 -9.32
C LYS A 197 6.60 19.25 -10.69
N SER A 198 7.15 18.13 -11.17
CA SER A 198 7.87 18.10 -12.44
C SER A 198 6.96 18.51 -13.60
N LYS A 199 7.52 19.24 -14.53
CA LYS A 199 6.88 19.57 -15.82
C LYS A 199 6.89 18.42 -16.82
N TYR A 200 7.68 17.40 -16.58
CA TYR A 200 7.77 16.24 -17.47
C TYR A 200 6.59 15.30 -17.22
N ASP A 201 5.95 14.88 -18.30
CA ASP A 201 4.77 14.02 -18.29
C ASP A 201 5.02 12.77 -19.15
N PHE A 202 5.84 11.87 -18.64
CA PHE A 202 6.09 10.58 -19.25
C PHE A 202 6.34 9.52 -18.18
N VAL A 203 6.13 8.26 -18.55
CA VAL A 203 6.48 7.08 -17.77
C VAL A 203 7.28 6.12 -18.64
N VAL A 204 8.09 5.29 -18.03
CA VAL A 204 8.87 4.27 -18.71
C VAL A 204 8.58 2.92 -18.07
N ASN A 205 8.10 1.97 -18.87
CA ASN A 205 7.93 0.58 -18.47
C ASN A 205 8.65 -0.34 -19.44
N TYR A 206 9.19 -1.41 -18.92
CA TYR A 206 9.84 -2.45 -19.70
C TYR A 206 8.92 -3.65 -19.87
N LEU A 207 8.80 -4.12 -21.09
CA LEU A 207 8.02 -5.31 -21.42
C LEU A 207 8.69 -6.08 -22.55
N ASP A 208 9.21 -7.27 -22.24
CA ASP A 208 9.70 -8.24 -23.24
C ASP A 208 10.56 -7.61 -24.37
N ASN A 209 11.52 -6.77 -24.03
CA ASN A 209 12.36 -5.98 -24.95
C ASN A 209 11.63 -4.88 -25.74
N ILE A 210 10.41 -4.49 -25.34
CA ILE A 210 9.71 -3.32 -25.86
C ILE A 210 9.90 -2.18 -24.85
N TYR A 211 10.49 -1.09 -25.33
CA TYR A 211 10.75 0.12 -24.54
C TYR A 211 9.66 1.17 -24.73
#